data_b89d1ba51da86fc81b962a5fc2920a48
#
_entry.id   b89d1ba51da86fc81b962a5fc2920a48
#
_cell.length_a   1.000
_cell.length_b   1.000
_cell.length_c   1.000
_cell.angle_alpha   90.00
_cell.angle_beta   90.00
_cell.angle_gamma   90.00
#
_symmetry.space_group_name_H-M   'P 1'
#
loop_
_entity.id
_entity.type
_entity.pdbx_description
1 polymer ?
#
loop_
_entity_poly.entity_id
_entity_poly.type
_entity_poly.pdbx_seq_one_letter_code
_entity_poly.pdbx_strand_id
1 'polypeptide(L)'
;MTPGFVFCLFKNRILFLNTRAMLTFAEKVVLFNKHLHYQGSLPPAFNVINPYLDNPETLVVMEQFYHKYYNDNLTRKFIIGINPSRHGAGVTGVPFTDTKRLASACGIEMLSAHTHEISSVFMYDMIEAYGGPDIFYKQFYINSPFPLAIVRETKPNNWINANYYDDKTLFDMVSPFMLDSLKQHIAMGLATEEVFVLGKKNATFLAKINKEEKLFGKMTVLDHPRYIQQYKSKDKLHYIDNYISVLSTE
;
A
#
# COMPACT_ATOMS: atom_id res chain seq x y z
N MET A 1 5.12 25.57 -27.51
CA MET A 1 6.10 25.63 -26.46
C MET A 1 5.60 24.71 -25.34
N THR A 2 6.14 23.51 -25.25
CA THR A 2 5.83 22.53 -24.19
C THR A 2 6.48 22.99 -22.87
N PRO A 3 5.75 23.09 -21.75
CA PRO A 3 6.35 23.43 -20.47
C PRO A 3 7.23 22.28 -20.00
N GLY A 4 8.53 22.56 -19.89
CA GLY A 4 9.50 21.62 -19.36
C GLY A 4 9.32 21.44 -17.86
N PHE A 5 9.20 20.19 -17.43
CA PHE A 5 9.22 19.80 -16.02
C PHE A 5 10.65 19.90 -15.50
N VAL A 6 10.89 20.72 -14.50
CA VAL A 6 12.14 20.75 -13.77
C VAL A 6 11.97 19.89 -12.52
N PHE A 7 12.59 18.73 -12.53
CA PHE A 7 12.66 17.84 -11.37
C PHE A 7 13.92 18.16 -10.57
N CYS A 8 13.78 18.48 -9.30
CA CYS A 8 14.89 18.62 -8.39
C CYS A 8 14.90 17.41 -7.45
N LEU A 9 15.81 16.48 -7.69
CA LEU A 9 16.08 15.35 -6.79
C LEU A 9 17.07 15.79 -5.73
N PHE A 10 16.57 16.08 -4.52
CA PHE A 10 17.44 16.26 -3.35
C PHE A 10 17.29 15.02 -2.45
N LYS A 11 18.36 14.24 -2.33
CA LYS A 11 18.50 13.09 -1.42
C LYS A 11 17.29 12.14 -1.40
N ASN A 12 16.92 11.57 -2.55
CA ASN A 12 15.80 10.62 -2.71
C ASN A 12 14.42 11.13 -2.24
N ARG A 13 14.19 12.44 -2.20
CA ARG A 13 12.88 13.03 -1.88
C ARG A 13 12.26 13.63 -3.14
N ILE A 14 11.06 13.21 -3.45
CA ILE A 14 10.23 13.87 -4.47
C ILE A 14 9.61 15.10 -3.80
N LEU A 15 10.13 16.29 -4.13
CA LEU A 15 9.48 17.56 -3.79
C LEU A 15 8.52 17.91 -4.92
N PHE A 16 7.21 17.91 -4.62
CA PHE A 16 6.20 18.44 -5.53
C PHE A 16 6.35 19.97 -5.61
N LEU A 17 7.25 20.44 -6.48
CA LEU A 17 7.43 21.87 -6.72
C LEU A 17 6.30 22.41 -7.60
N ASN A 18 5.73 23.53 -7.21
CA ASN A 18 4.63 24.27 -7.85
C ASN A 18 4.91 24.53 -9.34
N THR A 19 4.38 23.68 -10.20
CA THR A 19 4.13 24.02 -11.60
C THR A 19 2.63 24.33 -11.79
N ARG A 20 2.26 25.16 -12.71
CA ARG A 20 0.94 25.77 -12.92
C ARG A 20 -0.28 24.79 -13.01
N ALA A 21 -0.07 23.48 -13.06
CA ALA A 21 -1.10 22.46 -12.90
C ALA A 21 -0.77 21.63 -11.67
N MET A 22 -1.66 21.59 -10.66
CA MET A 22 -1.51 20.68 -9.53
C MET A 22 -1.70 19.25 -10.03
N LEU A 23 -0.72 18.36 -9.75
CA LEU A 23 -0.84 16.93 -10.04
C LEU A 23 -2.07 16.35 -9.32
N THR A 24 -2.82 15.51 -10.02
CA THR A 24 -3.89 14.72 -9.38
C THR A 24 -3.32 13.75 -8.36
N PHE A 25 -4.16 13.21 -7.48
CA PHE A 25 -3.73 12.21 -6.52
C PHE A 25 -3.14 10.98 -7.23
N ALA A 26 -3.76 10.54 -8.35
CA ALA A 26 -3.23 9.47 -9.20
C ALA A 26 -1.81 9.76 -9.69
N GLU A 27 -1.56 10.94 -10.28
CA GLU A 27 -0.25 11.31 -10.80
C GLU A 27 0.83 11.32 -9.70
N LYS A 28 0.48 11.78 -8.48
CA LYS A 28 1.40 11.76 -7.33
C LYS A 28 1.76 10.32 -6.92
N VAL A 29 0.78 9.41 -6.85
CA VAL A 29 1.02 8.00 -6.51
C VAL A 29 1.82 7.30 -7.60
N VAL A 30 1.47 7.51 -8.87
CA VAL A 30 2.20 6.94 -10.01
C VAL A 30 3.66 7.39 -10.00
N LEU A 31 3.90 8.68 -9.77
CA LEU A 31 5.24 9.24 -9.68
C LEU A 31 6.02 8.64 -8.51
N PHE A 32 5.40 8.52 -7.34
CA PHE A 32 5.98 7.85 -6.17
C PHE A 32 6.39 6.41 -6.49
N ASN A 33 5.49 5.61 -7.05
CA ASN A 33 5.75 4.21 -7.37
C ASN A 33 6.85 4.03 -8.42
N LYS A 34 6.90 4.88 -9.44
CA LYS A 34 7.96 4.88 -10.47
C LYS A 34 9.36 5.14 -9.91
N HIS A 35 9.45 5.90 -8.84
CA HIS A 35 10.73 6.24 -8.19
C HIS A 35 10.98 5.43 -6.92
N LEU A 36 10.06 4.53 -6.56
CA LEU A 36 10.17 3.73 -5.35
C LEU A 36 11.31 2.72 -5.46
N HIS A 37 12.34 2.90 -4.65
CA HIS A 37 13.50 2.03 -4.61
C HIS A 37 14.09 1.98 -3.20
N TYR A 38 14.23 0.76 -2.64
CA TYR A 38 14.92 0.57 -1.37
C TYR A 38 16.41 0.32 -1.63
N GLN A 39 17.26 1.21 -1.14
CA GLN A 39 18.72 1.14 -1.30
C GLN A 39 19.45 0.79 0.02
N GLY A 40 18.70 0.53 1.09
CA GLY A 40 19.27 0.17 2.37
C GLY A 40 19.78 -1.27 2.42
N SER A 41 20.54 -1.59 3.44
CA SER A 41 20.95 -2.96 3.73
C SER A 41 19.82 -3.76 4.37
N LEU A 42 19.88 -5.08 4.24
CA LEU A 42 18.95 -6.03 4.87
C LEU A 42 19.76 -7.10 5.63
N PRO A 43 19.17 -7.76 6.65
CA PRO A 43 19.78 -8.94 7.24
C PRO A 43 19.95 -10.05 6.18
N PRO A 44 20.96 -10.94 6.30
CA PRO A 44 21.37 -11.86 5.22
C PRO A 44 20.27 -12.77 4.64
N ALA A 45 19.25 -13.13 5.43
CA ALA A 45 18.17 -14.00 4.96
C ALA A 45 17.02 -13.26 4.28
N PHE A 46 17.07 -11.94 4.17
CA PHE A 46 15.98 -11.12 3.64
C PHE A 46 16.32 -10.51 2.29
N ASN A 47 15.29 -10.33 1.46
CA ASN A 47 15.38 -9.62 0.20
C ASN A 47 14.10 -8.80 -0.06
N VAL A 48 14.20 -7.82 -0.95
CA VAL A 48 13.09 -6.96 -1.39
C VAL A 48 12.77 -7.28 -2.85
N ILE A 49 11.48 -7.44 -3.14
CA ILE A 49 10.94 -7.51 -4.50
C ILE A 49 10.36 -6.14 -4.82
N ASN A 50 10.82 -5.55 -5.91
CA ASN A 50 10.29 -4.30 -6.44
C ASN A 50 9.58 -4.57 -7.77
N PRO A 51 8.25 -4.75 -7.77
CA PRO A 51 7.50 -5.12 -8.96
C PRO A 51 7.57 -4.06 -10.06
N TYR A 52 7.81 -2.81 -9.69
CA TYR A 52 7.92 -1.69 -10.64
C TYR A 52 9.22 -1.72 -11.46
N LEU A 53 10.25 -2.37 -10.96
CA LEU A 53 11.52 -2.60 -11.67
C LEU A 53 11.58 -3.97 -12.33
N ASP A 54 10.96 -4.97 -11.69
CA ASP A 54 11.09 -6.36 -12.08
C ASP A 54 10.16 -6.74 -13.26
N ASN A 55 9.02 -6.01 -13.41
CA ASN A 55 8.05 -6.28 -14.47
C ASN A 55 7.46 -4.99 -15.05
N PRO A 56 7.76 -4.64 -16.31
CA PRO A 56 7.22 -3.43 -16.94
C PRO A 56 5.68 -3.36 -16.99
N GLU A 57 5.00 -4.51 -17.08
CA GLU A 57 3.53 -4.54 -17.09
C GLU A 57 2.94 -4.08 -15.76
N THR A 58 3.65 -4.27 -14.65
CA THR A 58 3.24 -3.74 -13.35
C THR A 58 3.04 -2.22 -13.38
N LEU A 59 3.94 -1.48 -14.02
CA LEU A 59 3.78 -0.04 -14.17
C LEU A 59 2.52 0.31 -14.96
N VAL A 60 2.24 -0.42 -16.04
CA VAL A 60 1.06 -0.20 -16.89
C VAL A 60 -0.24 -0.42 -16.11
N VAL A 61 -0.39 -1.58 -15.46
CA VAL A 61 -1.63 -1.91 -14.73
C VAL A 61 -1.81 -1.02 -13.49
N MET A 62 -0.73 -0.69 -12.79
CA MET A 62 -0.74 0.24 -11.67
C MET A 62 -1.18 1.64 -12.11
N GLU A 63 -0.64 2.17 -13.21
CA GLU A 63 -1.06 3.46 -13.76
C GLU A 63 -2.55 3.45 -14.14
N GLN A 64 -3.03 2.40 -14.82
CA GLN A 64 -4.44 2.25 -15.17
C GLN A 64 -5.33 2.27 -13.93
N PHE A 65 -4.92 1.54 -12.87
CA PHE A 65 -5.67 1.49 -11.61
C PHE A 65 -5.76 2.87 -10.94
N TYR A 66 -4.62 3.55 -10.75
CA TYR A 66 -4.63 4.84 -10.07
C TYR A 66 -5.34 5.92 -10.90
N HIS A 67 -5.16 5.98 -12.22
CA HIS A 67 -5.90 6.91 -13.06
C HIS A 67 -7.41 6.61 -13.09
N LYS A 68 -7.82 5.35 -12.98
CA LYS A 68 -9.23 4.99 -12.92
C LYS A 68 -9.91 5.50 -11.65
N TYR A 69 -9.28 5.38 -10.48
CA TYR A 69 -9.94 5.59 -9.20
C TYR A 69 -9.49 6.85 -8.44
N TYR A 70 -8.38 7.47 -8.82
CA TYR A 70 -7.72 8.54 -8.07
C TYR A 70 -7.40 9.78 -8.91
N ASN A 71 -8.01 9.91 -10.07
CA ASN A 71 -7.73 11.02 -11.01
C ASN A 71 -8.44 12.32 -10.61
N ASP A 72 -8.24 12.74 -9.37
CA ASP A 72 -8.79 13.93 -8.74
C ASP A 72 -7.80 14.48 -7.68
N ASN A 73 -8.24 15.44 -6.86
CA ASN A 73 -7.48 15.99 -5.74
C ASN A 73 -8.25 15.90 -4.41
N LEU A 74 -9.11 14.90 -4.25
CA LEU A 74 -9.83 14.68 -3.00
C LEU A 74 -8.88 14.25 -1.89
N THR A 75 -9.09 14.80 -0.69
CA THR A 75 -8.45 14.30 0.52
C THR A 75 -9.01 12.94 0.87
N ARG A 76 -8.14 11.98 1.16
CA ARG A 76 -8.53 10.60 1.47
C ARG A 76 -8.09 10.18 2.86
N LYS A 77 -8.92 9.36 3.52
CA LYS A 77 -8.54 8.66 4.75
C LYS A 77 -7.50 7.56 4.40
N PHE A 78 -6.50 7.38 5.25
CA PHE A 78 -5.41 6.43 4.98
C PHE A 78 -5.66 5.09 5.67
N ILE A 79 -5.67 4.00 4.89
CA ILE A 79 -5.67 2.62 5.38
C ILE A 79 -4.25 2.06 5.24
N ILE A 80 -3.64 1.67 6.36
CA ILE A 80 -2.23 1.29 6.44
C ILE A 80 -2.09 -0.23 6.59
N GLY A 81 -1.68 -0.90 5.53
CA GLY A 81 -1.27 -2.31 5.52
C GLY A 81 0.10 -2.55 6.14
N ILE A 82 0.59 -3.79 6.08
CA ILE A 82 1.92 -4.16 6.62
C ILE A 82 3.00 -3.83 5.59
N ASN A 83 3.14 -4.65 4.60
CA ASN A 83 3.92 -4.51 3.37
C ASN A 83 3.35 -5.44 2.30
N PRO A 84 3.60 -5.20 1.01
CA PRO A 84 3.15 -6.05 -0.08
C PRO A 84 3.53 -7.52 0.09
N SER A 85 2.63 -8.41 -0.30
CA SER A 85 2.98 -9.81 -0.49
C SER A 85 3.50 -10.04 -1.92
N ARG A 86 4.35 -11.06 -2.09
CA ARG A 86 4.88 -11.46 -3.41
C ARG A 86 3.82 -12.03 -4.36
N HIS A 87 2.57 -12.22 -3.91
CA HIS A 87 1.45 -12.73 -4.71
C HIS A 87 0.32 -11.72 -4.89
N GLY A 88 0.43 -10.55 -4.28
CA GLY A 88 -0.49 -9.42 -4.39
C GLY A 88 0.21 -8.22 -5.00
N ALA A 89 0.30 -7.13 -4.22
CA ALA A 89 0.94 -5.90 -4.66
C ALA A 89 2.43 -6.05 -5.05
N GLY A 90 3.10 -7.10 -4.59
CA GLY A 90 4.45 -7.46 -5.08
C GLY A 90 4.47 -7.97 -6.52
N VAL A 91 3.31 -8.07 -7.19
CA VAL A 91 3.14 -8.38 -8.61
C VAL A 91 2.40 -7.24 -9.32
N THR A 92 1.24 -6.84 -8.81
CA THR A 92 0.37 -5.86 -9.48
C THR A 92 0.77 -4.41 -9.21
N GLY A 93 1.57 -4.14 -8.18
CA GLY A 93 1.85 -2.78 -7.71
C GLY A 93 0.67 -2.10 -7.01
N VAL A 94 -0.47 -2.80 -6.83
CA VAL A 94 -1.68 -2.27 -6.21
C VAL A 94 -1.93 -2.99 -4.87
N PRO A 95 -1.98 -2.26 -3.74
CA PRO A 95 -2.17 -2.86 -2.42
C PRO A 95 -3.42 -3.73 -2.31
N PHE A 96 -3.28 -4.90 -1.67
CA PHE A 96 -4.34 -5.90 -1.49
C PHE A 96 -5.04 -6.35 -2.78
N THR A 97 -4.38 -6.21 -3.93
CA THR A 97 -4.96 -6.54 -5.24
C THR A 97 -4.07 -7.55 -5.96
N ASP A 98 -4.54 -8.77 -6.08
CA ASP A 98 -3.94 -9.78 -6.95
C ASP A 98 -4.44 -9.63 -8.40
N THR A 99 -3.84 -10.35 -9.35
CA THR A 99 -4.22 -10.25 -10.76
C THR A 99 -5.67 -10.67 -11.00
N LYS A 100 -6.21 -11.62 -10.20
CA LYS A 100 -7.59 -12.05 -10.32
C LYS A 100 -8.58 -10.93 -9.95
N ARG A 101 -8.32 -10.18 -8.87
CA ARG A 101 -9.17 -9.05 -8.43
C ARG A 101 -8.96 -7.84 -9.31
N LEU A 102 -7.74 -7.62 -9.75
CA LEU A 102 -7.45 -6.56 -10.73
C LEU A 102 -8.33 -6.72 -11.99
N ALA A 103 -8.44 -7.95 -12.52
CA ALA A 103 -9.31 -8.23 -13.67
C ALA A 103 -10.80 -8.21 -13.30
N SER A 104 -11.22 -9.00 -12.28
CA SER A 104 -12.66 -9.24 -12.03
C SER A 104 -13.38 -8.06 -11.39
N ALA A 105 -12.73 -7.29 -10.52
CA ALA A 105 -13.32 -6.16 -9.80
C ALA A 105 -12.94 -4.80 -10.39
N CYS A 106 -11.74 -4.69 -10.96
CA CYS A 106 -11.26 -3.42 -11.49
C CYS A 106 -11.31 -3.35 -13.02
N GLY A 107 -11.53 -4.46 -13.74
CA GLY A 107 -11.56 -4.52 -15.19
C GLY A 107 -10.21 -4.20 -15.84
N ILE A 108 -9.10 -4.51 -15.14
CA ILE A 108 -7.74 -4.30 -15.61
C ILE A 108 -7.05 -5.66 -15.67
N GLU A 109 -6.65 -6.08 -16.85
CA GLU A 109 -5.98 -7.37 -17.05
C GLU A 109 -4.47 -7.22 -16.97
N MET A 110 -3.81 -8.22 -16.38
CA MET A 110 -2.36 -8.41 -16.38
C MET A 110 -2.03 -9.75 -17.00
N LEU A 111 -1.28 -9.74 -18.10
CA LEU A 111 -1.02 -10.94 -18.89
C LEU A 111 0.25 -11.69 -18.46
N SER A 112 1.24 -10.97 -17.93
CA SER A 112 2.53 -11.54 -17.52
C SER A 112 2.49 -12.38 -16.25
N ALA A 113 1.40 -12.33 -15.48
CA ALA A 113 1.27 -13.05 -14.22
C ALA A 113 -0.17 -13.45 -13.91
N HIS A 114 -0.31 -14.59 -13.22
CA HIS A 114 -1.59 -15.05 -12.68
C HIS A 114 -1.40 -15.36 -11.21
N THR A 115 -1.96 -14.53 -10.34
CA THR A 115 -1.79 -14.66 -8.88
C THR A 115 -3.10 -14.67 -8.13
N HIS A 116 -3.06 -15.22 -6.92
CA HIS A 116 -4.15 -15.23 -5.97
C HIS A 116 -3.60 -14.94 -4.58
N GLU A 117 -4.12 -13.90 -3.95
CA GLU A 117 -3.75 -13.51 -2.59
C GLU A 117 -4.95 -13.65 -1.63
N ILE A 118 -4.73 -14.32 -0.51
CA ILE A 118 -5.81 -14.60 0.47
C ILE A 118 -6.39 -13.30 1.04
N SER A 119 -5.56 -12.31 1.32
CA SER A 119 -6.02 -11.01 1.87
C SER A 119 -6.83 -10.19 0.87
N SER A 120 -6.58 -10.33 -0.42
CA SER A 120 -7.33 -9.61 -1.45
C SER A 120 -8.79 -10.10 -1.54
N VAL A 121 -9.06 -11.36 -1.20
CA VAL A 121 -10.43 -11.90 -1.17
C VAL A 121 -11.29 -11.12 -0.19
N PHE A 122 -10.85 -11.02 1.08
CA PHE A 122 -11.59 -10.28 2.10
C PHE A 122 -11.71 -8.79 1.75
N MET A 123 -10.61 -8.17 1.28
CA MET A 123 -10.63 -6.75 0.95
C MET A 123 -11.63 -6.42 -0.14
N TYR A 124 -11.71 -7.22 -1.21
CA TYR A 124 -12.66 -6.95 -2.28
C TYR A 124 -14.11 -7.31 -1.91
N ASP A 125 -14.34 -8.33 -1.08
CA ASP A 125 -15.68 -8.60 -0.53
C ASP A 125 -16.15 -7.40 0.35
N MET A 126 -15.25 -6.82 1.15
CA MET A 126 -15.54 -5.63 1.96
C MET A 126 -15.73 -4.38 1.09
N ILE A 127 -14.89 -4.15 0.09
CA ILE A 127 -15.01 -3.01 -0.84
C ILE A 127 -16.35 -3.09 -1.60
N GLU A 128 -16.75 -4.27 -2.05
CA GLU A 128 -18.04 -4.46 -2.70
C GLU A 128 -19.21 -4.15 -1.76
N ALA A 129 -19.15 -4.65 -0.53
CA ALA A 129 -20.18 -4.38 0.48
C ALA A 129 -20.20 -2.90 0.93
N TYR A 130 -19.09 -2.16 0.82
CA TYR A 130 -19.01 -0.73 1.07
C TYR A 130 -19.66 0.12 -0.04
N GLY A 131 -19.96 -0.46 -1.18
CA GLY A 131 -20.57 0.22 -2.34
C GLY A 131 -19.72 0.16 -3.60
N GLY A 132 -18.73 -0.72 -3.63
CA GLY A 132 -17.88 -0.98 -4.78
C GLY A 132 -16.63 -0.10 -4.87
N PRO A 133 -15.70 -0.43 -5.78
CA PRO A 133 -14.41 0.25 -5.90
C PRO A 133 -14.52 1.75 -6.16
N ASP A 134 -15.48 2.18 -6.98
CA ASP A 134 -15.66 3.60 -7.33
C ASP A 134 -16.02 4.47 -6.12
N ILE A 135 -16.83 3.96 -5.20
CA ILE A 135 -17.21 4.66 -3.97
C ILE A 135 -16.09 4.60 -2.95
N PHE A 136 -15.51 3.41 -2.77
CA PHE A 136 -14.50 3.16 -1.77
C PHE A 136 -13.22 3.98 -2.03
N TYR A 137 -12.66 3.92 -3.23
CA TYR A 137 -11.40 4.60 -3.55
C TYR A 137 -11.50 6.13 -3.67
N LYS A 138 -12.71 6.69 -3.76
CA LYS A 138 -12.91 8.14 -3.58
C LYS A 138 -12.64 8.60 -2.16
N GLN A 139 -12.87 7.74 -1.15
CA GLN A 139 -12.75 8.07 0.27
C GLN A 139 -11.46 7.57 0.90
N PHE A 140 -10.92 6.45 0.41
CA PHE A 140 -9.78 5.78 1.02
C PHE A 140 -8.61 5.61 0.05
N TYR A 141 -7.42 5.75 0.60
CA TYR A 141 -6.19 5.31 -0.02
C TYR A 141 -5.57 4.20 0.83
N ILE A 142 -5.16 3.11 0.18
CA ILE A 142 -4.52 1.99 0.83
C ILE A 142 -3.05 1.97 0.43
N ASN A 143 -2.16 1.88 1.41
CA ASN A 143 -0.76 1.56 1.17
C ASN A 143 -0.12 1.01 2.47
N SER A 144 1.20 0.95 2.53
CA SER A 144 1.95 0.41 3.66
C SER A 144 3.17 1.27 3.97
N PRO A 145 3.70 1.22 5.21
CA PRO A 145 4.90 1.96 5.57
C PRO A 145 6.12 1.53 4.74
N PHE A 146 6.20 0.23 4.43
CA PHE A 146 7.20 -0.32 3.52
C PHE A 146 6.48 -0.83 2.26
N PRO A 147 6.36 0.00 1.21
CA PRO A 147 5.49 -0.30 0.05
C PRO A 147 6.13 -1.24 -1.00
N LEU A 148 7.08 -2.07 -0.59
CA LEU A 148 7.70 -3.12 -1.37
C LEU A 148 7.54 -4.48 -0.68
N ALA A 149 7.59 -5.57 -1.45
CA ALA A 149 7.46 -6.90 -0.85
C ALA A 149 8.77 -7.32 -0.19
N ILE A 150 8.67 -7.79 1.04
CA ILE A 150 9.80 -8.40 1.77
C ILE A 150 9.64 -9.91 1.72
N VAL A 151 10.72 -10.59 1.39
CA VAL A 151 10.81 -12.05 1.38
C VAL A 151 11.98 -12.52 2.24
N ARG A 152 11.82 -13.71 2.80
CA ARG A 152 12.87 -14.37 3.57
C ARG A 152 13.19 -15.74 2.99
N GLU A 153 14.46 -16.02 2.82
CA GLU A 153 14.94 -17.34 2.45
C GLU A 153 14.92 -18.26 3.66
N THR A 154 14.27 -19.42 3.53
CA THR A 154 14.18 -20.44 4.59
C THR A 154 15.05 -21.66 4.32
N LYS A 155 15.30 -21.94 3.05
CA LYS A 155 16.23 -22.95 2.51
C LYS A 155 16.73 -22.42 1.18
N PRO A 156 17.83 -22.91 0.62
CA PRO A 156 18.34 -22.47 -0.68
C PRO A 156 17.22 -22.41 -1.73
N ASN A 157 17.02 -21.24 -2.31
CA ASN A 157 15.97 -20.92 -3.30
C ASN A 157 14.51 -21.06 -2.82
N ASN A 158 14.25 -21.22 -1.51
CA ASN A 158 12.90 -21.27 -0.97
C ASN A 158 12.57 -19.97 -0.22
N TRP A 159 11.92 -19.05 -0.93
CA TRP A 159 11.54 -17.74 -0.44
C TRP A 159 10.09 -17.72 0.05
N ILE A 160 9.86 -17.18 1.22
CA ILE A 160 8.52 -16.95 1.79
C ILE A 160 8.29 -15.47 2.02
N ASN A 161 7.01 -15.04 2.09
CA ASN A 161 6.67 -13.68 2.49
C ASN A 161 7.16 -13.41 3.91
N ALA A 162 7.71 -12.23 4.14
CA ALA A 162 8.08 -11.72 5.44
C ALA A 162 7.45 -10.35 5.66
N ASN A 163 7.22 -10.01 6.93
CA ASN A 163 6.76 -8.69 7.34
C ASN A 163 7.95 -7.88 7.85
N TYR A 164 7.92 -6.58 7.69
CA TYR A 164 8.98 -5.69 8.15
C TYR A 164 9.28 -5.80 9.66
N TYR A 165 8.39 -6.39 10.43
CA TYR A 165 8.49 -6.59 11.87
C TYR A 165 8.76 -8.05 12.31
N ASP A 166 9.05 -8.95 11.39
CA ASP A 166 9.29 -10.37 11.72
C ASP A 166 10.66 -10.59 12.36
N ASP A 167 11.57 -9.65 12.16
CA ASP A 167 12.89 -9.61 12.76
C ASP A 167 13.19 -8.19 13.28
N LYS A 168 13.85 -8.10 14.47
CA LYS A 168 14.15 -6.79 15.07
C LYS A 168 15.18 -6.00 14.25
N THR A 169 16.23 -6.67 13.78
CA THR A 169 17.28 -6.05 12.98
C THR A 169 16.71 -5.56 11.65
N LEU A 170 15.83 -6.36 11.01
CA LEU A 170 15.11 -5.93 9.82
C LEU A 170 14.31 -4.65 10.08
N PHE A 171 13.50 -4.62 11.15
CA PHE A 171 12.73 -3.43 11.50
C PHE A 171 13.60 -2.20 11.68
N ASP A 172 14.68 -2.32 12.46
CA ASP A 172 15.60 -1.22 12.72
C ASP A 172 16.23 -0.69 11.42
N MET A 173 16.58 -1.59 10.49
CA MET A 173 17.19 -1.23 9.20
C MET A 173 16.21 -0.55 8.23
N VAL A 174 14.93 -0.99 8.18
CA VAL A 174 13.96 -0.45 7.22
C VAL A 174 13.16 0.74 7.76
N SER A 175 13.18 0.99 9.06
CA SER A 175 12.41 2.08 9.69
C SER A 175 12.65 3.46 9.10
N PRO A 176 13.88 3.88 8.75
CA PRO A 176 14.10 5.19 8.12
C PRO A 176 13.40 5.32 6.77
N PHE A 177 13.43 4.26 5.96
CA PHE A 177 12.72 4.22 4.67
C PHE A 177 11.20 4.21 4.87
N MET A 178 10.70 3.48 5.86
CA MET A 178 9.28 3.46 6.22
C MET A 178 8.79 4.85 6.61
N LEU A 179 9.55 5.56 7.43
CA LEU A 179 9.23 6.93 7.83
C LEU A 179 9.17 7.87 6.65
N ASP A 180 10.16 7.81 5.76
CA ASP A 180 10.20 8.65 4.56
C ASP A 180 9.02 8.33 3.62
N SER A 181 8.70 7.04 3.41
CA SER A 181 7.54 6.60 2.64
C SER A 181 6.23 7.14 3.22
N LEU A 182 6.03 7.05 4.54
CA LEU A 182 4.84 7.60 5.20
C LEU A 182 4.71 9.11 5.02
N LYS A 183 5.81 9.86 5.17
CA LYS A 183 5.84 11.31 4.93
C LYS A 183 5.50 11.66 3.48
N GLN A 184 5.99 10.87 2.52
CA GLN A 184 5.65 11.07 1.11
C GLN A 184 4.16 10.77 0.84
N HIS A 185 3.59 9.71 1.40
CA HIS A 185 2.16 9.42 1.28
C HIS A 185 1.30 10.56 1.85
N ILE A 186 1.63 11.06 3.04
CA ILE A 186 0.92 12.21 3.66
C ILE A 186 0.99 13.44 2.74
N ALA A 187 2.15 13.71 2.15
CA ALA A 187 2.36 14.84 1.25
C ALA A 187 1.53 14.76 -0.05
N MET A 188 0.98 13.60 -0.40
CA MET A 188 0.04 13.47 -1.52
C MET A 188 -1.32 14.11 -1.24
N GLY A 189 -1.66 14.39 0.03
CA GLY A 189 -2.92 15.01 0.45
C GLY A 189 -3.82 14.07 1.24
N LEU A 190 -3.25 13.20 2.09
CA LEU A 190 -4.00 12.32 2.99
C LEU A 190 -4.41 13.05 4.27
N ALA A 191 -5.57 12.68 4.79
CA ALA A 191 -5.99 13.07 6.14
C ALA A 191 -5.09 12.39 7.18
N THR A 192 -4.70 13.14 8.21
CA THR A 192 -3.79 12.67 9.26
C THR A 192 -4.44 12.62 10.64
N GLU A 193 -5.65 13.14 10.78
CA GLU A 193 -6.41 13.17 12.03
C GLU A 193 -6.73 11.77 12.53
N GLU A 194 -7.15 10.90 11.60
CA GLU A 194 -7.40 9.49 11.87
C GLU A 194 -6.91 8.62 10.70
N VAL A 195 -6.21 7.52 11.04
CA VAL A 195 -5.80 6.50 10.09
C VAL A 195 -6.24 5.12 10.55
N PHE A 196 -6.48 4.22 9.59
CA PHE A 196 -6.90 2.85 9.87
C PHE A 196 -5.74 1.90 9.66
N VAL A 197 -5.37 1.15 10.70
CA VAL A 197 -4.20 0.27 10.67
C VAL A 197 -4.64 -1.19 10.65
N LEU A 198 -4.24 -1.91 9.62
CA LEU A 198 -4.61 -3.32 9.45
C LEU A 198 -3.63 -4.24 10.21
N GLY A 199 -4.14 -4.85 11.29
CA GLY A 199 -3.42 -5.81 12.13
C GLY A 199 -2.80 -5.20 13.39
N LYS A 200 -3.08 -5.84 14.54
CA LYS A 200 -2.61 -5.41 15.87
C LYS A 200 -1.09 -5.29 15.97
N LYS A 201 -0.36 -6.28 15.42
CA LYS A 201 1.12 -6.24 15.43
C LYS A 201 1.65 -5.10 14.55
N ASN A 202 1.04 -4.86 13.39
CA ASN A 202 1.36 -3.70 12.54
C ASN A 202 1.19 -2.39 13.32
N ALA A 203 0.05 -2.22 14.00
CA ALA A 203 -0.24 -1.04 14.80
C ALA A 203 0.79 -0.82 15.93
N THR A 204 1.25 -1.90 16.59
CA THR A 204 2.29 -1.81 17.63
C THR A 204 3.60 -1.22 17.09
N PHE A 205 4.02 -1.61 15.90
CA PHE A 205 5.26 -1.11 15.30
C PHE A 205 5.08 0.29 14.71
N LEU A 206 3.94 0.55 14.08
CA LEU A 206 3.62 1.90 13.57
C LEU A 206 3.50 2.92 14.71
N ALA A 207 2.97 2.51 15.88
CA ALA A 207 2.89 3.36 17.06
C ALA A 207 4.27 3.82 17.57
N LYS A 208 5.32 3.02 17.41
CA LYS A 208 6.69 3.42 17.76
C LYS A 208 7.15 4.59 16.89
N ILE A 209 6.93 4.49 15.57
CA ILE A 209 7.26 5.56 14.62
C ILE A 209 6.41 6.80 14.91
N ASN A 210 5.10 6.64 15.12
CA ASN A 210 4.19 7.75 15.35
C ASN A 210 4.43 8.47 16.69
N LYS A 211 4.90 7.75 17.72
CA LYS A 211 5.23 8.35 19.02
C LYS A 211 6.33 9.41 18.90
N GLU A 212 7.32 9.16 18.06
CA GLU A 212 8.46 10.06 17.83
C GLU A 212 8.11 11.17 16.83
N GLU A 213 7.47 10.80 15.73
CA GLU A 213 7.28 11.67 14.56
C GLU A 213 5.92 12.40 14.53
N LYS A 214 4.93 11.95 15.33
CA LYS A 214 3.57 12.55 15.43
C LYS A 214 2.89 12.73 14.06
N LEU A 215 3.01 11.71 13.20
CA LEU A 215 2.47 11.75 11.84
C LEU A 215 0.94 11.72 11.81
N PHE A 216 0.33 10.99 12.76
CA PHE A 216 -1.11 10.71 12.80
C PHE A 216 -1.67 11.03 14.18
N GLY A 217 -2.88 11.57 14.23
CA GLY A 217 -3.63 11.83 15.46
C GLY A 217 -4.12 10.52 16.08
N LYS A 218 -5.16 9.93 15.52
CA LYS A 218 -5.74 8.66 15.98
C LYS A 218 -5.36 7.51 15.04
N MET A 219 -5.02 6.37 15.61
CA MET A 219 -4.81 5.12 14.87
C MET A 219 -5.88 4.11 15.28
N THR A 220 -6.87 3.89 14.42
CA THR A 220 -7.94 2.90 14.61
C THR A 220 -7.50 1.57 14.02
N VAL A 221 -7.48 0.53 14.86
CA VAL A 221 -6.92 -0.78 14.48
C VAL A 221 -8.03 -1.72 14.05
N LEU A 222 -7.88 -2.30 12.87
CA LEU A 222 -8.75 -3.35 12.33
C LEU A 222 -7.98 -4.68 12.25
N ASP A 223 -8.69 -5.80 12.37
CA ASP A 223 -8.06 -7.11 12.19
C ASP A 223 -7.57 -7.27 10.75
N HIS A 224 -6.39 -7.87 10.57
CA HIS A 224 -5.78 -7.97 9.24
C HIS A 224 -6.58 -8.85 8.29
N PRO A 225 -6.82 -8.46 7.03
CA PRO A 225 -7.62 -9.22 6.04
C PRO A 225 -7.21 -10.68 5.88
N ARG A 226 -5.91 -10.96 5.87
CA ARG A 226 -5.41 -12.33 5.78
C ARG A 226 -5.80 -13.17 7.00
N TYR A 227 -5.74 -12.60 8.21
CA TYR A 227 -6.17 -13.30 9.42
C TYR A 227 -7.65 -13.66 9.36
N ILE A 228 -8.48 -12.73 8.94
CA ILE A 228 -9.92 -12.95 8.81
C ILE A 228 -10.19 -14.05 7.79
N GLN A 229 -9.67 -13.91 6.59
CA GLN A 229 -9.93 -14.85 5.50
C GLN A 229 -9.39 -16.27 5.79
N GLN A 230 -8.26 -16.38 6.49
CA GLN A 230 -7.61 -17.65 6.77
C GLN A 230 -8.19 -18.35 8.01
N TYR A 231 -8.54 -17.62 9.06
CA TYR A 231 -8.88 -18.19 10.36
C TYR A 231 -10.30 -17.87 10.84
N LYS A 232 -10.96 -16.89 10.23
CA LYS A 232 -12.28 -16.37 10.62
C LYS A 232 -13.27 -16.35 9.44
N SER A 233 -13.03 -17.18 8.44
CA SER A 233 -13.85 -17.22 7.21
C SER A 233 -15.33 -17.53 7.47
N LYS A 234 -15.65 -18.27 8.54
CA LYS A 234 -17.04 -18.53 8.94
C LYS A 234 -17.76 -17.28 9.46
N ASP A 235 -17.03 -16.38 10.07
CA ASP A 235 -17.55 -15.14 10.65
C ASP A 235 -17.29 -13.93 9.74
N LYS A 236 -16.90 -14.16 8.48
CA LYS A 236 -16.44 -13.11 7.55
C LYS A 236 -17.43 -11.95 7.42
N LEU A 237 -18.73 -12.21 7.36
CA LEU A 237 -19.75 -11.15 7.25
C LEU A 237 -19.72 -10.22 8.45
N HIS A 238 -19.60 -10.74 9.67
CA HIS A 238 -19.44 -9.92 10.88
C HIS A 238 -18.22 -9.01 10.81
N TYR A 239 -17.10 -9.50 10.27
CA TYR A 239 -15.89 -8.67 10.07
C TYR A 239 -16.08 -7.62 8.98
N ILE A 240 -16.82 -7.91 7.91
CA ILE A 240 -17.18 -6.92 6.87
C ILE A 240 -18.02 -5.82 7.48
N ASP A 241 -19.08 -6.16 8.23
CA ASP A 241 -19.95 -5.19 8.90
C ASP A 241 -19.15 -4.29 9.87
N ASN A 242 -18.23 -4.88 10.64
CA ASN A 242 -17.34 -4.13 11.53
C ASN A 242 -16.44 -3.16 10.76
N TYR A 243 -15.85 -3.60 9.64
CA TYR A 243 -15.03 -2.73 8.77
C TYR A 243 -15.86 -1.56 8.24
N ILE A 244 -17.04 -1.84 7.69
CA ILE A 244 -17.94 -0.80 7.16
C ILE A 244 -18.33 0.18 8.26
N SER A 245 -18.75 -0.32 9.44
CA SER A 245 -19.11 0.53 10.57
C SER A 245 -17.98 1.46 10.99
N VAL A 246 -16.75 0.94 11.11
CA VAL A 246 -15.58 1.72 11.53
C VAL A 246 -15.14 2.71 10.44
N LEU A 247 -15.15 2.31 9.17
CA LEU A 247 -14.71 3.16 8.06
C LEU A 247 -15.72 4.27 7.73
N SER A 248 -17.01 4.07 8.03
CA SER A 248 -18.09 5.04 7.79
C SER A 248 -18.25 6.08 8.89
N THR A 249 -17.47 6.02 9.98
CA THR A 249 -17.47 7.08 11.00
C THR A 249 -16.92 8.37 10.42
N GLU A 250 -17.67 9.47 10.60
CA GLU A 250 -17.30 10.84 10.20
C GLU A 250 -16.11 11.39 10.98
#